data_12fac18aecca2df4ca860f5e76ff1de3
#
_entry.id   12fac18aecca2df4ca860f5e76ff1de3
#
_cell.length_a   1.000
_cell.length_b   1.000
_cell.length_c   1.000
_cell.angle_alpha   90.00
_cell.angle_beta   90.00
_cell.angle_gamma   90.00
#
_symmetry.space_group_name_H-M   'P 1'
#
loop_
_entity.id
_entity.type
_entity.pdbx_description
1 polymer ?
#
loop_
_entity_poly.entity_id
_entity_poly.type
_entity_poly.pdbx_seq_one_letter_code
_entity_poly.pdbx_strand_id
1 'polypeptide(L)'
;YQRRRPSYGGHRNQFYILIVTISSLMDVINKSLFMLYFLFLSFFIRPKFCHGANTIMANQSLSGEQTLVSPDGIFELGFFKPGQSSKYYIGIWYKKISPQTVVWVANRETPISDNISSAELKIIDGNLALINGSKNSSIWSTNITSLTTSQSVVAALLDNGNLILLRDGLTFWQSFDYPTDTWLPSGKLLFDRNKQKTALISWKSVEDPAPGLYSGQHTPNGTQSLLVWNGTKQYWASVSWNFPVLGLSPQLRANSIINYSYINNGNESYFTYLPRDPSPITRYLVDVSGQVKLVTWSDTSKVWTSLWTQPLEQCEVYAYCGPFGSCNQDSPGYYCNCLTGFEPQSNSEWEIKDFSGGCVRKADLHDECPNNDEKKDKFWAYTNMRLPEDSQSFELASISECEATCLNNCSCVAYSYSNNECSTWRRNFLDLRQLSGDDVRGRTIYIRLASSEFKTSKSKKIKIIVIGVTSVAILVFLGLVLMTLIRKQQSNHCGLSKAMEGSLVAFSFKDLKYATKKFSEKLGGGGFGSVYKGILPDSSVVAVKKLEGICQGEKQFRAEVSTLGTIHHVNLVRLRGFCSQGN
;
A
#
# COMPACT_ATOMS: atom_id res chain seq x y z
N TYR A 1 -42.52 10.95 41.97
CA TYR A 1 -42.63 9.71 42.77
C TYR A 1 -42.04 8.54 41.98
N GLN A 2 -40.79 8.24 42.17
CA GLN A 2 -40.25 6.89 42.32
C GLN A 2 -38.71 6.99 42.48
N ARG A 3 -38.26 6.64 43.69
CA ARG A 3 -36.83 6.47 44.03
C ARG A 3 -36.23 5.34 43.20
N ARG A 4 -35.15 5.60 42.47
CA ARG A 4 -34.21 4.57 42.00
C ARG A 4 -32.96 4.59 42.91
N ARG A 5 -32.63 3.44 43.44
CA ARG A 5 -31.43 3.17 44.25
C ARG A 5 -30.18 3.28 43.41
N PRO A 6 -29.06 3.76 43.92
CA PRO A 6 -27.79 3.72 43.19
C PRO A 6 -27.18 2.30 43.26
N SER A 7 -26.79 1.80 42.09
CA SER A 7 -25.99 0.59 41.92
C SER A 7 -24.56 0.89 42.37
N TYR A 8 -24.04 0.12 43.33
CA TYR A 8 -22.64 0.15 43.74
C TYR A 8 -21.78 -0.49 42.65
N GLY A 9 -21.04 0.32 41.89
CA GLY A 9 -19.96 -0.14 41.02
C GLY A 9 -18.67 -0.31 41.83
N GLY A 10 -18.16 -1.52 41.89
CA GLY A 10 -16.91 -1.83 42.59
C GLY A 10 -15.70 -1.12 41.97
N HIS A 11 -14.92 -0.47 42.80
CA HIS A 11 -13.67 0.19 42.43
C HIS A 11 -12.56 -0.83 42.22
N ARG A 12 -11.98 -0.90 41.02
CA ARG A 12 -10.72 -1.60 40.74
C ARG A 12 -9.53 -0.71 41.12
N ASN A 13 -8.78 -1.09 42.14
CA ASN A 13 -7.51 -0.44 42.51
C ASN A 13 -6.35 -1.10 41.74
N GLN A 14 -5.59 -0.31 40.98
CA GLN A 14 -4.40 -0.76 40.23
C GLN A 14 -3.14 -0.14 40.85
N PHE A 15 -2.02 -0.89 40.93
CA PHE A 15 -0.80 -0.47 41.60
C PHE A 15 0.44 -0.69 40.74
N TYR A 16 1.42 0.24 40.83
CA TYR A 16 2.77 0.12 40.26
C TYR A 16 3.81 0.12 41.36
N ILE A 17 4.93 -0.58 41.16
CA ILE A 17 6.11 -0.53 42.00
C ILE A 17 7.23 0.14 41.23
N LEU A 18 7.70 1.31 41.69
CA LEU A 18 8.82 2.05 41.16
C LEU A 18 9.99 1.93 42.16
N ILE A 19 11.18 1.49 41.70
CA ILE A 19 12.40 1.52 42.50
C ILE A 19 13.08 2.86 42.31
N VAL A 20 13.30 3.58 43.41
CA VAL A 20 14.12 4.78 43.50
C VAL A 20 15.48 4.41 44.07
N THR A 21 16.52 4.40 43.24
CA THR A 21 17.90 4.46 43.72
C THR A 21 18.28 5.92 43.90
N ILE A 22 18.46 6.35 45.15
CA ILE A 22 18.91 7.69 45.48
C ILE A 22 20.44 7.70 45.27
N SER A 23 20.90 8.24 44.12
CA SER A 23 22.28 8.68 43.95
C SER A 23 22.31 10.19 43.74
N SER A 24 22.81 10.83 44.76
CA SER A 24 23.48 12.13 44.91
C SER A 24 23.06 13.37 44.13
N LEU A 25 22.90 14.38 44.92
CA LEU A 25 22.52 15.78 44.77
C LEU A 25 23.56 16.67 44.00
N MET A 26 24.43 16.11 43.18
CA MET A 26 25.51 16.90 42.49
C MET A 26 25.26 17.22 41.02
N ASP A 27 24.14 16.77 40.42
CA ASP A 27 23.92 16.91 38.96
C ASP A 27 23.05 18.14 38.55
N VAL A 28 22.53 18.91 39.48
CA VAL A 28 21.60 20.01 39.15
C VAL A 28 22.31 21.23 38.59
N ILE A 29 23.56 21.48 38.98
CA ILE A 29 24.31 22.67 38.55
C ILE A 29 24.89 22.49 37.14
N ASN A 30 25.27 21.29 36.73
CA ASN A 30 25.79 21.00 35.40
C ASN A 30 24.71 21.02 34.30
N LYS A 31 23.46 20.68 34.63
CA LYS A 31 22.36 20.71 33.64
C LYS A 31 21.94 22.12 33.23
N SER A 32 22.03 23.08 34.12
CA SER A 32 21.68 24.47 33.81
C SER A 32 22.71 25.13 32.87
N LEU A 33 23.99 24.84 33.06
CA LEU A 33 25.08 25.28 32.18
C LEU A 33 25.04 24.60 30.81
N PHE A 34 24.67 23.35 30.76
CA PHE A 34 24.53 22.58 29.49
C PHE A 34 23.34 23.07 28.67
N MET A 35 22.21 23.40 29.31
CA MET A 35 21.05 24.02 28.64
C MET A 35 21.37 25.43 28.09
N LEU A 36 22.11 26.25 28.85
CA LEU A 36 22.54 27.56 28.37
C LEU A 36 23.53 27.44 27.20
N TYR A 37 24.43 26.48 27.22
CA TYR A 37 25.34 26.20 26.10
C TYR A 37 24.59 25.72 24.84
N PHE A 38 23.59 24.86 24.97
CA PHE A 38 22.72 24.43 23.85
C PHE A 38 21.85 25.56 23.30
N LEU A 39 21.33 26.45 24.17
CA LEU A 39 20.60 27.63 23.75
C LEU A 39 21.53 28.61 23.02
N PHE A 40 22.78 28.78 23.48
CA PHE A 40 23.77 29.62 22.83
C PHE A 40 24.20 29.03 21.47
N LEU A 41 24.40 27.72 21.36
CA LEU A 41 24.67 27.03 20.08
C LEU A 41 23.49 27.12 19.10
N SER A 42 22.25 27.05 19.56
CA SER A 42 21.07 27.17 18.71
C SER A 42 20.89 28.61 18.15
N PHE A 43 21.41 29.61 18.82
CA PHE A 43 21.38 30.99 18.33
C PHE A 43 22.40 31.26 17.20
N PHE A 44 23.49 30.46 17.12
CA PHE A 44 24.49 30.58 16.06
C PHE A 44 24.24 29.66 14.86
N ILE A 45 23.39 28.62 15.00
CA ILE A 45 22.90 27.84 13.87
C ILE A 45 21.72 28.62 13.27
N ARG A 46 22.03 29.71 12.53
CA ARG A 46 21.04 30.21 11.56
C ARG A 46 20.89 29.11 10.52
N PRO A 47 19.69 28.47 10.35
CA PRO A 47 19.47 27.66 9.17
C PRO A 47 19.69 28.63 7.99
N LYS A 48 20.74 28.41 7.22
CA LYS A 48 20.78 28.94 5.86
C LYS A 48 19.59 28.26 5.19
N PHE A 49 18.48 28.96 5.05
CA PHE A 49 17.46 28.64 4.07
C PHE A 49 18.18 28.75 2.71
N CYS A 50 18.78 27.67 2.31
CA CYS A 50 19.20 27.49 0.94
C CYS A 50 17.88 27.38 0.16
N HIS A 51 17.45 28.47 -0.49
CA HIS A 51 16.48 28.37 -1.56
C HIS A 51 17.09 27.37 -2.55
N GLY A 52 16.52 26.17 -2.65
CA GLY A 52 16.98 25.19 -3.61
C GLY A 52 16.97 25.82 -4.99
N ALA A 53 18.03 25.61 -5.78
CA ALA A 53 18.04 26.09 -7.15
C ALA A 53 16.83 25.48 -7.88
N ASN A 54 16.10 26.28 -8.66
CA ASN A 54 15.01 25.80 -9.51
C ASN A 54 15.46 25.54 -10.95
N THR A 55 16.75 25.74 -11.23
CA THR A 55 17.33 25.64 -12.58
C THR A 55 18.62 24.80 -12.60
N ILE A 56 18.88 24.16 -13.75
CA ILE A 56 20.17 23.59 -14.13
C ILE A 56 20.68 24.34 -15.35
N MET A 57 21.90 24.89 -15.26
CA MET A 57 22.61 25.52 -16.36
C MET A 57 23.59 24.54 -17.03
N ALA A 58 24.13 24.89 -18.20
CA ALA A 58 25.00 24.02 -18.99
C ALA A 58 26.24 23.49 -18.24
N ASN A 59 26.74 24.19 -17.22
CA ASN A 59 27.91 23.81 -16.41
C ASN A 59 27.53 23.21 -15.04
N GLN A 60 26.26 22.91 -14.81
CA GLN A 60 25.75 22.35 -13.57
C GLN A 60 25.22 20.94 -13.79
N SER A 61 25.31 20.11 -12.77
CA SER A 61 24.68 18.78 -12.73
C SER A 61 23.93 18.57 -11.43
N LEU A 62 22.94 17.70 -11.46
CA LEU A 62 22.21 17.18 -10.31
C LEU A 62 22.63 15.73 -10.10
N SER A 63 23.13 15.40 -8.92
CA SER A 63 23.59 14.04 -8.58
C SER A 63 23.27 13.67 -7.13
N GLY A 64 23.22 12.37 -6.83
CA GLY A 64 22.97 11.88 -5.48
C GLY A 64 21.66 12.37 -4.88
N GLU A 65 21.72 13.00 -3.71
CA GLU A 65 20.55 13.52 -2.98
C GLU A 65 20.19 14.98 -3.34
N GLN A 66 20.87 15.55 -4.31
CA GLN A 66 20.57 16.91 -4.76
C GLN A 66 19.21 16.97 -5.44
N THR A 67 18.49 18.07 -5.24
CA THR A 67 17.16 18.30 -5.84
C THR A 67 17.05 19.71 -6.40
N LEU A 68 16.21 19.88 -7.43
CA LEU A 68 15.68 21.19 -7.81
C LEU A 68 14.35 21.41 -7.09
N VAL A 69 14.10 22.63 -6.66
CA VAL A 69 12.86 23.01 -6.01
C VAL A 69 12.22 24.13 -6.80
N SER A 70 10.93 24.01 -7.10
CA SER A 70 10.19 25.09 -7.76
C SER A 70 10.18 26.36 -6.91
N PRO A 71 10.02 27.56 -7.49
CA PRO A 71 10.18 28.84 -6.78
C PRO A 71 9.36 28.95 -5.49
N ASP A 72 8.08 28.54 -5.50
CA ASP A 72 7.18 28.56 -4.33
C ASP A 72 7.31 27.31 -3.45
N GLY A 73 8.22 26.39 -3.79
CA GLY A 73 8.46 25.16 -3.04
C GLY A 73 7.31 24.14 -3.10
N ILE A 74 6.57 24.13 -4.21
CA ILE A 74 5.45 23.19 -4.42
C ILE A 74 5.96 21.84 -4.92
N PHE A 75 6.85 21.88 -5.91
CA PHE A 75 7.42 20.69 -6.55
C PHE A 75 8.92 20.57 -6.31
N GLU A 76 9.39 19.35 -6.39
CA GLU A 76 10.79 18.97 -6.26
C GLU A 76 11.13 17.93 -7.33
N LEU A 77 12.30 18.07 -7.97
CA LEU A 77 12.85 17.16 -8.96
C LEU A 77 14.17 16.61 -8.46
N GLY A 78 14.36 15.33 -8.57
CA GLY A 78 15.60 14.66 -8.14
C GLY A 78 15.57 13.16 -8.38
N PHE A 79 16.57 12.48 -7.81
CA PHE A 79 16.59 11.04 -7.78
C PHE A 79 15.65 10.52 -6.71
N PHE A 80 14.85 9.52 -7.05
CA PHE A 80 13.97 8.85 -6.09
C PHE A 80 13.99 7.34 -6.28
N LYS A 81 13.52 6.66 -5.24
CA LYS A 81 13.39 5.22 -5.18
C LYS A 81 11.95 4.86 -4.80
N PRO A 82 11.18 4.18 -5.69
CA PRO A 82 9.80 3.85 -5.39
C PRO A 82 9.70 2.69 -4.38
N GLY A 83 9.02 2.90 -3.27
CA GLY A 83 8.74 1.89 -2.26
C GLY A 83 9.99 1.15 -1.77
N GLN A 84 9.97 -0.17 -1.83
CA GLN A 84 11.09 -1.04 -1.47
C GLN A 84 11.99 -1.41 -2.65
N SER A 85 11.76 -0.85 -3.84
CA SER A 85 12.57 -1.10 -5.03
C SER A 85 14.06 -0.82 -4.77
N SER A 86 14.97 -1.56 -5.42
CA SER A 86 16.41 -1.25 -5.45
C SER A 86 16.80 -0.29 -6.58
N LYS A 87 15.84 0.07 -7.44
CA LYS A 87 16.05 0.88 -8.64
C LYS A 87 15.84 2.36 -8.35
N TYR A 88 16.62 3.23 -9.02
CA TYR A 88 16.50 4.68 -8.91
C TYR A 88 16.03 5.29 -10.23
N TYR A 89 15.29 6.38 -10.09
CA TYR A 89 14.71 7.13 -11.21
C TYR A 89 14.88 8.63 -10.99
N ILE A 90 14.86 9.42 -12.06
CA ILE A 90 14.65 10.88 -12.00
C ILE A 90 13.16 11.13 -12.09
N GLY A 91 12.62 11.89 -11.13
CA GLY A 91 11.19 12.22 -11.11
C GLY A 91 10.90 13.58 -10.51
N ILE A 92 9.66 14.02 -10.69
CA ILE A 92 9.09 15.22 -10.07
C ILE A 92 8.01 14.76 -9.09
N TRP A 93 8.00 15.34 -7.89
CA TRP A 93 7.02 15.05 -6.86
C TRP A 93 6.61 16.31 -6.10
N TYR A 94 5.50 16.24 -5.37
CA TYR A 94 5.10 17.31 -4.46
C TYR A 94 6.02 17.36 -3.24
N LYS A 95 6.71 18.48 -3.03
CA LYS A 95 7.71 18.65 -1.96
C LYS A 95 7.15 18.47 -0.55
N LYS A 96 5.94 18.97 -0.30
CA LYS A 96 5.33 19.02 1.05
C LYS A 96 4.34 17.86 1.32
N ILE A 97 4.16 16.93 0.37
CA ILE A 97 3.22 15.82 0.52
C ILE A 97 3.97 14.56 0.93
N SER A 98 3.52 13.93 2.01
CA SER A 98 4.04 12.66 2.50
C SER A 98 2.88 11.65 2.62
N PRO A 99 3.04 10.39 2.14
CA PRO A 99 4.23 9.86 1.47
C PRO A 99 4.53 10.55 0.14
N GLN A 100 5.80 10.41 -0.32
CA GLN A 100 6.26 11.04 -1.55
C GLN A 100 5.34 10.72 -2.73
N THR A 101 4.77 11.74 -3.34
CA THR A 101 3.81 11.60 -4.43
C THR A 101 4.46 12.08 -5.73
N VAL A 102 4.95 11.12 -6.50
CA VAL A 102 5.58 11.36 -7.81
C VAL A 102 4.50 11.65 -8.86
N VAL A 103 4.76 12.63 -9.73
CA VAL A 103 3.84 13.07 -10.78
C VAL A 103 4.42 12.94 -12.19
N TRP A 104 5.74 12.76 -12.30
CA TRP A 104 6.42 12.57 -13.58
C TRP A 104 7.74 11.82 -13.37
N VAL A 105 8.13 10.97 -14.33
CA VAL A 105 9.36 10.18 -14.30
C VAL A 105 10.04 10.22 -15.66
N ALA A 106 11.32 10.58 -15.70
CA ALA A 106 12.10 10.67 -16.93
C ALA A 106 12.45 9.29 -17.52
N ASN A 107 13.11 8.47 -16.73
CA ASN A 107 13.73 7.21 -17.18
C ASN A 107 12.92 5.97 -16.76
N ARG A 108 11.60 5.97 -17.00
CA ARG A 108 10.67 4.89 -16.63
C ARG A 108 11.12 3.51 -17.10
N GLU A 109 11.63 3.43 -18.35
CA GLU A 109 11.98 2.16 -19.00
C GLU A 109 13.40 1.72 -18.69
N THR A 110 14.26 2.65 -18.25
CA THR A 110 15.69 2.42 -18.01
C THR A 110 16.09 2.87 -16.59
N PRO A 111 15.77 2.07 -15.56
CA PRO A 111 16.14 2.41 -14.18
C PRO A 111 17.66 2.35 -13.98
N ILE A 112 18.12 3.10 -12.97
CA ILE A 112 19.49 3.02 -12.48
C ILE A 112 19.52 1.91 -11.42
N SER A 113 20.23 0.82 -11.72
CA SER A 113 20.40 -0.32 -10.81
C SER A 113 21.75 -0.32 -10.11
N ASP A 114 22.69 0.48 -10.62
CA ASP A 114 24.06 0.61 -10.11
C ASP A 114 24.13 1.74 -9.06
N ASN A 115 25.35 2.07 -8.63
CA ASN A 115 25.59 3.13 -7.67
C ASN A 115 25.08 4.49 -8.18
N ILE A 116 24.08 5.07 -7.51
CA ILE A 116 23.50 6.36 -7.82
C ILE A 116 24.54 7.51 -7.81
N SER A 117 25.63 7.35 -7.04
CA SER A 117 26.66 8.39 -6.92
C SER A 117 27.40 8.67 -8.24
N SER A 118 27.30 7.79 -9.23
CA SER A 118 27.86 7.99 -10.57
C SER A 118 26.88 8.52 -11.59
N ALA A 119 25.59 8.68 -11.22
CA ALA A 119 24.56 9.17 -12.12
C ALA A 119 24.42 10.68 -11.99
N GLU A 120 24.32 11.36 -13.12
CA GLU A 120 24.18 12.81 -13.21
C GLU A 120 23.09 13.21 -14.21
N LEU A 121 22.22 14.11 -13.79
CA LEU A 121 21.32 14.84 -14.68
C LEU A 121 21.95 16.18 -15.04
N LYS A 122 22.27 16.41 -16.31
CA LYS A 122 22.94 17.62 -16.79
C LYS A 122 22.58 17.95 -18.24
N ILE A 123 22.94 19.16 -18.67
CA ILE A 123 22.74 19.60 -20.05
C ILE A 123 23.96 19.19 -20.88
N ILE A 124 23.72 18.45 -21.97
CA ILE A 124 24.74 18.02 -22.96
C ILE A 124 24.18 18.29 -24.35
N ASP A 125 24.95 18.95 -25.17
CA ASP A 125 24.59 19.31 -26.56
C ASP A 125 23.18 19.90 -26.67
N GLY A 126 22.82 20.76 -25.72
CA GLY A 126 21.51 21.40 -25.61
C GLY A 126 20.37 20.53 -25.10
N ASN A 127 20.61 19.26 -24.81
CA ASN A 127 19.63 18.35 -24.24
C ASN A 127 19.82 18.19 -22.73
N LEU A 128 18.74 18.06 -21.98
CA LEU A 128 18.79 17.55 -20.62
C LEU A 128 18.96 16.03 -20.68
N ALA A 129 20.05 15.53 -20.15
CA ALA A 129 20.41 14.12 -20.22
C ALA A 129 20.74 13.53 -18.84
N LEU A 130 20.28 12.32 -18.58
CA LEU A 130 20.67 11.49 -17.46
C LEU A 130 21.77 10.53 -17.92
N ILE A 131 22.94 10.62 -17.29
CA ILE A 131 24.13 9.85 -17.67
C ILE A 131 24.51 8.94 -16.51
N ASN A 132 24.99 7.75 -16.85
CA ASN A 132 25.75 6.92 -15.94
C ASN A 132 27.24 7.19 -16.14
N GLY A 133 27.86 7.94 -15.21
CA GLY A 133 29.26 8.34 -15.29
C GLY A 133 30.25 7.17 -15.31
N SER A 134 29.92 6.03 -14.65
CA SER A 134 30.76 4.84 -14.67
C SER A 134 30.83 4.15 -16.04
N LYS A 135 29.80 4.27 -16.86
CA LYS A 135 29.69 3.66 -18.20
C LYS A 135 29.79 4.67 -19.34
N ASN A 136 29.82 5.96 -19.03
CA ASN A 136 29.75 7.09 -19.96
C ASN A 136 28.62 6.92 -21.00
N SER A 137 27.50 6.36 -20.57
CA SER A 137 26.32 6.07 -21.40
C SER A 137 25.14 6.93 -20.98
N SER A 138 24.40 7.44 -21.97
CA SER A 138 23.14 8.14 -21.73
C SER A 138 22.05 7.12 -21.40
N ILE A 139 21.41 7.30 -20.23
CA ILE A 139 20.27 6.50 -19.76
C ILE A 139 18.97 7.06 -20.34
N TRP A 140 18.86 8.39 -20.34
CA TRP A 140 17.70 9.12 -20.83
C TRP A 140 18.12 10.51 -21.33
N SER A 141 17.40 11.05 -22.29
CA SER A 141 17.63 12.40 -22.82
C SER A 141 16.32 12.99 -23.38
N THR A 142 16.22 14.31 -23.39
CA THR A 142 15.14 15.03 -24.08
C THR A 142 15.15 14.84 -25.59
N ASN A 143 16.25 14.35 -26.16
CA ASN A 143 16.42 13.89 -27.55
C ASN A 143 15.97 14.90 -28.60
N ILE A 144 16.39 16.16 -28.46
CA ILE A 144 16.08 17.24 -29.38
C ILE A 144 17.19 17.33 -30.42
N THR A 145 16.85 17.09 -31.68
CA THR A 145 17.82 16.90 -32.79
C THR A 145 18.35 18.19 -33.43
N SER A 146 17.76 19.35 -33.12
CA SER A 146 18.04 20.62 -33.86
C SER A 146 18.94 21.61 -33.13
N LEU A 147 19.73 21.17 -32.13
CA LEU A 147 20.50 22.08 -31.27
C LEU A 147 21.99 22.03 -31.61
N THR A 148 22.56 23.13 -32.09
CA THR A 148 23.97 23.23 -32.51
C THR A 148 24.91 23.83 -31.44
N THR A 149 24.39 24.41 -30.35
CA THR A 149 25.23 24.97 -29.27
C THR A 149 24.54 24.85 -27.91
N SER A 150 25.28 24.42 -26.87
CA SER A 150 24.78 24.16 -25.51
C SER A 150 24.86 25.34 -24.55
N GLN A 151 25.41 26.48 -24.97
CA GLN A 151 25.84 27.55 -24.03
C GLN A 151 24.72 28.42 -23.43
N SER A 152 23.52 28.44 -24.03
CA SER A 152 22.39 29.27 -23.55
C SER A 152 21.18 28.46 -23.04
N VAL A 153 21.31 27.14 -22.95
CA VAL A 153 20.20 26.27 -22.51
C VAL A 153 20.12 26.21 -20.99
N VAL A 154 18.90 26.34 -20.47
CA VAL A 154 18.59 26.23 -19.04
C VAL A 154 17.41 25.28 -18.85
N ALA A 155 17.52 24.32 -17.96
CA ALA A 155 16.39 23.54 -17.47
C ALA A 155 15.81 24.22 -16.24
N ALA A 156 14.47 24.39 -16.16
CA ALA A 156 13.80 25.04 -15.04
C ALA A 156 12.57 24.24 -14.60
N LEU A 157 12.41 24.06 -13.29
CA LEU A 157 11.22 23.47 -12.67
C LEU A 157 10.27 24.60 -12.26
N LEU A 158 9.02 24.55 -12.75
CA LEU A 158 7.99 25.55 -12.48
C LEU A 158 7.05 25.11 -11.34
N ASP A 159 6.33 26.10 -10.75
CA ASP A 159 5.37 25.83 -9.64
C ASP A 159 4.10 25.09 -10.04
N ASN A 160 3.87 24.87 -11.33
CA ASN A 160 2.82 23.97 -11.83
C ASN A 160 3.30 22.51 -12.03
N GLY A 161 4.58 22.22 -11.70
CA GLY A 161 5.19 20.89 -11.86
C GLY A 161 5.77 20.62 -13.25
N ASN A 162 5.76 21.61 -14.15
CA ASN A 162 6.34 21.47 -15.48
C ASN A 162 7.86 21.69 -15.43
N LEU A 163 8.64 20.73 -15.92
CA LEU A 163 10.07 20.89 -16.19
C LEU A 163 10.22 21.37 -17.64
N ILE A 164 10.83 22.52 -17.83
CA ILE A 164 11.00 23.12 -19.14
C ILE A 164 12.48 23.29 -19.49
N LEU A 165 12.78 23.20 -20.80
CA LEU A 165 14.07 23.63 -21.35
C LEU A 165 13.88 24.93 -22.11
N LEU A 166 14.66 25.92 -21.70
CA LEU A 166 14.66 27.27 -22.25
C LEU A 166 15.94 27.52 -23.04
N ARG A 167 15.83 28.20 -24.19
CA ARG A 167 16.92 28.83 -24.90
C ARG A 167 16.50 30.24 -25.32
N ASP A 168 17.30 31.22 -24.96
CA ASP A 168 17.04 32.63 -25.22
C ASP A 168 15.63 33.08 -24.76
N GLY A 169 15.17 32.54 -23.62
CA GLY A 169 13.85 32.83 -23.06
C GLY A 169 12.67 32.07 -23.70
N LEU A 170 12.90 31.26 -24.75
CA LEU A 170 11.86 30.50 -25.40
C LEU A 170 11.89 29.02 -24.97
N THR A 171 10.74 28.49 -24.59
CA THR A 171 10.57 27.05 -24.27
C THR A 171 10.57 26.23 -25.57
N PHE A 172 11.44 25.24 -25.65
CA PHE A 172 11.53 24.33 -26.77
C PHE A 172 11.33 22.86 -26.42
N TRP A 173 11.30 22.53 -25.14
CA TRP A 173 10.89 21.23 -24.62
C TRP A 173 10.23 21.40 -23.24
N GLN A 174 9.28 20.54 -22.92
CA GLN A 174 8.64 20.54 -21.61
C GLN A 174 8.12 19.14 -21.23
N SER A 175 8.16 18.82 -19.94
CA SER A 175 7.69 17.53 -19.40
C SER A 175 6.18 17.33 -19.59
N PHE A 176 5.40 18.39 -19.69
CA PHE A 176 3.95 18.32 -19.92
C PHE A 176 3.58 17.76 -21.29
N ASP A 177 4.48 17.81 -22.28
CA ASP A 177 4.28 17.18 -23.60
C ASP A 177 4.54 15.65 -23.54
N TYR A 178 5.15 15.16 -22.46
CA TYR A 178 5.51 13.76 -22.23
C TYR A 178 4.99 13.27 -20.86
N PRO A 179 3.68 13.32 -20.61
CA PRO A 179 3.12 12.90 -19.32
C PRO A 179 3.40 11.42 -19.07
N THR A 180 3.46 11.04 -17.80
CA THR A 180 3.57 9.63 -17.38
C THR A 180 2.18 9.05 -17.07
N ASP A 181 1.87 8.87 -15.81
CA ASP A 181 0.57 8.42 -15.34
C ASP A 181 -0.33 9.56 -14.86
N THR A 182 0.26 10.74 -14.66
CA THR A 182 -0.39 11.89 -14.02
C THR A 182 -0.54 13.07 -14.99
N TRP A 183 -1.70 13.71 -14.94
CA TRP A 183 -2.01 14.97 -15.61
C TRP A 183 -2.24 16.06 -14.55
N LEU A 184 -1.37 17.06 -14.55
CA LEU A 184 -1.39 18.19 -13.64
C LEU A 184 -2.22 19.36 -14.21
N PRO A 185 -2.68 20.30 -13.35
CA PRO A 185 -3.29 21.54 -13.80
C PRO A 185 -2.40 22.29 -14.79
N SER A 186 -2.99 22.93 -15.79
CA SER A 186 -2.32 23.61 -16.91
C SER A 186 -1.62 22.67 -17.91
N GLY A 187 -1.49 21.39 -17.64
CA GLY A 187 -0.98 20.42 -18.59
C GLY A 187 -1.91 20.29 -19.79
N LYS A 188 -1.34 20.00 -20.97
CA LYS A 188 -2.08 19.80 -22.20
C LYS A 188 -2.19 18.32 -22.52
N LEU A 189 -3.40 17.79 -22.71
CA LEU A 189 -3.62 16.49 -23.35
C LEU A 189 -3.94 16.72 -24.83
N LEU A 190 -2.96 16.47 -25.68
CA LEU A 190 -2.99 16.76 -27.12
C LEU A 190 -3.73 15.67 -27.93
N PHE A 191 -4.44 16.07 -29.01
CA PHE A 191 -5.17 15.19 -29.93
C PHE A 191 -4.76 15.37 -31.39
N ASP A 192 -3.64 15.97 -31.68
CA ASP A 192 -3.28 16.26 -33.06
C ASP A 192 -3.20 14.97 -33.89
N ARG A 193 -3.87 14.96 -35.07
CA ARG A 193 -3.82 13.84 -36.03
C ARG A 193 -2.44 13.59 -36.59
N ASN A 194 -1.58 14.62 -36.59
CA ASN A 194 -0.26 14.62 -37.20
C ASN A 194 0.88 14.54 -36.17
N LYS A 195 0.59 14.66 -34.89
CA LYS A 195 1.57 14.58 -33.78
C LYS A 195 1.28 13.40 -32.88
N GLN A 196 2.28 13.01 -32.12
CA GLN A 196 2.21 11.93 -31.16
C GLN A 196 1.08 12.20 -30.15
N LYS A 197 0.11 11.29 -30.07
CA LYS A 197 -0.98 11.38 -29.09
C LYS A 197 -0.41 11.30 -27.69
N THR A 198 -0.76 12.27 -26.85
CA THR A 198 -0.43 12.16 -25.43
C THR A 198 -1.38 11.17 -24.75
N ALA A 199 -0.83 10.18 -24.12
CA ALA A 199 -1.56 9.21 -23.30
C ALA A 199 -1.01 9.21 -21.89
N LEU A 200 -1.88 9.10 -20.90
CA LEU A 200 -1.46 8.77 -19.52
C LEU A 200 -1.31 7.26 -19.44
N ILE A 201 -0.16 6.77 -19.02
CA ILE A 201 0.12 5.35 -18.90
C ILE A 201 0.42 5.04 -17.44
N SER A 202 -0.33 4.14 -16.83
CA SER A 202 -0.15 3.71 -15.44
C SER A 202 1.30 3.27 -15.17
N TRP A 203 1.70 3.27 -13.92
CA TRP A 203 2.87 2.52 -13.50
C TRP A 203 2.60 1.02 -13.65
N LYS A 204 3.65 0.24 -13.79
CA LYS A 204 3.57 -1.22 -13.83
C LYS A 204 3.10 -1.77 -12.46
N SER A 205 3.66 -1.24 -11.38
CA SER A 205 3.23 -1.51 -10.00
C SER A 205 3.49 -0.29 -9.13
N VAL A 206 3.08 -0.31 -7.87
CA VAL A 206 3.35 0.78 -6.91
C VAL A 206 4.85 0.98 -6.65
N GLU A 207 5.69 0.01 -6.98
CA GLU A 207 7.15 0.02 -6.78
C GLU A 207 7.93 0.04 -8.10
N ASP A 208 7.25 0.05 -9.25
CA ASP A 208 7.90 0.09 -10.57
C ASP A 208 7.22 1.12 -11.49
N PRO A 209 7.85 2.29 -11.75
CA PRO A 209 7.33 3.32 -12.64
C PRO A 209 7.34 2.94 -14.12
N ALA A 210 7.91 1.80 -14.51
CA ALA A 210 7.85 1.32 -15.88
C ALA A 210 6.42 1.38 -16.45
N PRO A 211 6.22 1.56 -17.77
CA PRO A 211 4.89 1.57 -18.34
C PRO A 211 4.09 0.33 -17.99
N GLY A 212 2.93 0.55 -17.36
CA GLY A 212 1.97 -0.49 -16.99
C GLY A 212 1.04 -0.85 -18.15
N LEU A 213 0.07 -1.70 -17.86
CA LEU A 213 -0.87 -2.22 -18.87
C LEU A 213 -2.02 -1.27 -19.19
N TYR A 214 -2.28 -0.26 -18.35
CA TYR A 214 -3.44 0.61 -18.48
C TYR A 214 -3.06 1.98 -18.99
N SER A 215 -3.85 2.51 -19.94
CA SER A 215 -3.65 3.84 -20.46
C SER A 215 -4.96 4.60 -20.59
N GLY A 216 -4.91 5.91 -20.27
CA GLY A 216 -5.94 6.88 -20.56
C GLY A 216 -5.58 7.67 -21.83
N GLN A 217 -6.43 7.64 -22.83
CA GLN A 217 -6.23 8.33 -24.11
C GLN A 217 -7.54 8.90 -24.62
N HIS A 218 -7.45 9.66 -25.69
CA HIS A 218 -8.64 10.23 -26.33
C HIS A 218 -8.84 9.65 -27.72
N THR A 219 -10.09 9.65 -28.20
CA THR A 219 -10.41 9.32 -29.59
C THR A 219 -9.69 10.27 -30.56
N PRO A 220 -9.41 9.86 -31.81
CA PRO A 220 -8.71 10.70 -32.79
C PRO A 220 -9.41 12.01 -33.11
N ASN A 221 -10.74 12.08 -32.90
CA ASN A 221 -11.54 13.29 -33.09
C ASN A 221 -11.69 14.12 -31.79
N GLY A 222 -11.09 13.68 -30.69
CA GLY A 222 -11.15 14.36 -29.39
C GLY A 222 -12.53 14.34 -28.70
N THR A 223 -13.47 13.50 -29.17
CA THR A 223 -14.86 13.52 -28.66
C THR A 223 -15.12 12.61 -27.46
N GLN A 224 -14.17 11.71 -27.12
CA GLN A 224 -14.30 10.79 -25.99
C GLN A 224 -12.94 10.53 -25.33
N SER A 225 -12.95 10.34 -24.01
CA SER A 225 -11.84 9.71 -23.28
C SER A 225 -12.04 8.20 -23.27
N LEU A 226 -10.96 7.47 -23.46
CA LEU A 226 -10.92 6.02 -23.49
C LEU A 226 -9.95 5.51 -22.42
N LEU A 227 -10.31 4.41 -21.77
CA LEU A 227 -9.36 3.59 -21.02
C LEU A 227 -9.08 2.31 -21.81
N VAL A 228 -7.79 2.02 -21.98
CA VAL A 228 -7.31 0.96 -22.84
C VAL A 228 -6.33 0.08 -22.08
N TRP A 229 -6.51 -1.22 -22.20
CA TRP A 229 -5.60 -2.23 -21.66
C TRP A 229 -4.63 -2.69 -22.76
N ASN A 230 -3.37 -2.83 -22.40
CA ASN A 230 -2.27 -3.29 -23.26
C ASN A 230 -2.25 -2.64 -24.66
N GLY A 231 -2.57 -1.34 -24.70
CA GLY A 231 -2.54 -0.53 -25.92
C GLY A 231 -3.64 -0.81 -26.95
N THR A 232 -4.44 -1.86 -26.79
CA THR A 232 -5.39 -2.32 -27.83
C THR A 232 -6.82 -2.52 -27.32
N LYS A 233 -7.01 -3.07 -26.14
CA LYS A 233 -8.33 -3.44 -25.62
C LYS A 233 -8.97 -2.26 -24.87
N GLN A 234 -9.93 -1.60 -25.50
CA GLN A 234 -10.75 -0.60 -24.82
C GLN A 234 -11.71 -1.31 -23.83
N TYR A 235 -11.75 -0.84 -22.59
CA TYR A 235 -12.65 -1.36 -21.55
C TYR A 235 -13.58 -0.30 -20.95
N TRP A 236 -13.29 0.98 -21.17
CA TRP A 236 -14.15 2.09 -20.77
C TRP A 236 -14.10 3.23 -21.77
N ALA A 237 -15.21 3.95 -21.93
CA ALA A 237 -15.27 5.18 -22.69
C ALA A 237 -16.18 6.18 -21.99
N SER A 238 -15.80 7.46 -22.04
CA SER A 238 -16.71 8.53 -21.64
C SER A 238 -17.88 8.65 -22.63
N VAL A 239 -18.97 9.33 -22.21
CA VAL A 239 -19.97 9.78 -23.17
C VAL A 239 -19.33 10.70 -24.20
N SER A 240 -19.85 10.68 -25.42
CA SER A 240 -19.37 11.58 -26.48
C SER A 240 -19.63 13.04 -26.15
N TRP A 241 -18.70 13.91 -26.46
CA TRP A 241 -18.79 15.34 -26.19
C TRP A 241 -19.19 16.09 -27.47
N ASN A 242 -20.34 16.73 -27.41
CA ASN A 242 -20.74 17.72 -28.40
C ASN A 242 -20.34 19.08 -27.84
N PHE A 243 -19.33 19.74 -28.41
CA PHE A 243 -18.88 21.06 -27.98
C PHE A 243 -20.03 22.09 -28.01
N PRO A 244 -20.06 23.04 -27.05
CA PRO A 244 -19.08 23.45 -26.04
C PRO A 244 -19.24 22.80 -24.66
N VAL A 245 -20.15 21.85 -24.50
CA VAL A 245 -20.41 21.20 -23.22
C VAL A 245 -19.63 19.90 -23.18
N LEU A 246 -18.55 19.87 -22.42
CA LEU A 246 -17.86 18.63 -22.08
C LEU A 246 -18.88 17.60 -21.60
N GLY A 247 -18.93 16.44 -22.25
CA GLY A 247 -19.71 15.26 -21.84
C GLY A 247 -19.14 14.61 -20.57
N LEU A 248 -18.73 15.45 -19.63
CA LEU A 248 -18.30 15.01 -18.31
C LEU A 248 -19.48 14.32 -17.63
N SER A 249 -19.20 13.30 -16.86
CA SER A 249 -20.20 12.69 -16.00
C SER A 249 -20.90 13.79 -15.19
N PRO A 250 -22.17 13.63 -14.85
CA PRO A 250 -22.90 14.60 -14.02
C PRO A 250 -22.13 15.00 -12.75
N GLN A 251 -21.34 14.07 -12.20
CA GLN A 251 -20.48 14.29 -11.04
C GLN A 251 -19.36 15.29 -11.30
N LEU A 252 -18.73 15.27 -12.48
CA LEU A 252 -17.70 16.25 -12.85
C LEU A 252 -18.29 17.60 -13.20
N ARG A 253 -19.50 17.65 -13.77
CA ARG A 253 -20.25 18.92 -13.99
C ARG A 253 -20.62 19.61 -12.69
N ALA A 254 -21.04 18.83 -11.69
CA ALA A 254 -21.37 19.33 -10.36
C ALA A 254 -20.14 19.70 -9.53
N ASN A 255 -18.94 19.33 -9.98
CA ASN A 255 -17.71 19.58 -9.25
C ASN A 255 -17.34 21.08 -9.37
N SER A 256 -17.52 21.80 -8.27
CA SER A 256 -17.20 23.23 -8.17
C SER A 256 -15.68 23.50 -8.10
N ILE A 257 -14.85 22.48 -8.05
CA ILE A 257 -13.42 22.59 -7.72
C ILE A 257 -12.57 22.89 -8.95
N ILE A 258 -12.94 22.40 -10.16
CA ILE A 258 -12.12 22.53 -11.35
C ILE A 258 -12.90 23.10 -12.55
N ASN A 259 -12.17 23.85 -13.40
CA ASN A 259 -12.60 24.31 -14.71
C ASN A 259 -11.88 23.54 -15.81
N TYR A 260 -12.63 22.94 -16.71
CA TYR A 260 -12.09 22.34 -17.92
C TYR A 260 -12.15 23.30 -19.09
N SER A 261 -11.15 23.25 -19.94
CA SER A 261 -11.10 23.97 -21.19
C SER A 261 -10.67 23.05 -22.33
N TYR A 262 -11.37 23.15 -23.43
CA TYR A 262 -10.94 22.58 -24.71
C TYR A 262 -10.52 23.71 -25.61
N ILE A 263 -9.33 23.61 -26.17
CA ILE A 263 -8.76 24.60 -27.07
C ILE A 263 -8.50 23.93 -28.40
N ASN A 264 -9.02 24.56 -29.49
CA ASN A 264 -8.77 24.19 -30.87
C ASN A 264 -8.50 25.49 -31.64
N ASN A 265 -7.24 25.71 -32.00
CA ASN A 265 -6.79 26.94 -32.67
C ASN A 265 -6.33 26.70 -34.12
N GLY A 266 -6.65 25.54 -34.68
CA GLY A 266 -6.25 25.14 -36.04
C GLY A 266 -4.84 24.52 -36.12
N ASN A 267 -3.95 24.83 -35.20
CA ASN A 267 -2.60 24.27 -35.11
C ASN A 267 -2.53 23.10 -34.10
N GLU A 268 -3.24 23.21 -33.01
CA GLU A 268 -3.31 22.18 -31.96
C GLU A 268 -4.72 22.09 -31.39
N SER A 269 -5.09 20.88 -30.97
CA SER A 269 -6.32 20.62 -30.21
C SER A 269 -5.97 19.89 -28.93
N TYR A 270 -6.38 20.43 -27.79
CA TYR A 270 -6.06 19.84 -26.50
C TYR A 270 -7.08 20.15 -25.42
N PHE A 271 -7.14 19.29 -24.41
CA PHE A 271 -7.78 19.58 -23.14
C PHE A 271 -6.76 20.09 -22.12
N THR A 272 -7.23 20.99 -21.28
CA THR A 272 -6.53 21.42 -20.07
C THR A 272 -7.53 21.66 -18.96
N TYR A 273 -7.08 21.71 -17.72
CA TYR A 273 -7.91 22.07 -16.59
C TYR A 273 -7.16 22.95 -15.58
N LEU A 274 -7.91 23.72 -14.83
CA LEU A 274 -7.41 24.56 -13.74
C LEU A 274 -8.32 24.39 -12.51
N PRO A 275 -7.78 24.37 -11.29
CA PRO A 275 -8.58 24.55 -10.09
C PRO A 275 -9.31 25.91 -10.15
N ARG A 276 -10.54 25.97 -9.66
CA ARG A 276 -11.30 27.25 -9.54
C ARG A 276 -10.73 28.11 -8.42
N ASP A 277 -10.35 27.47 -7.32
CA ASP A 277 -9.60 28.05 -6.21
C ASP A 277 -8.18 27.48 -6.30
N PRO A 278 -7.14 28.30 -6.27
CA PRO A 278 -5.75 27.85 -6.31
C PRO A 278 -5.32 27.02 -5.09
N SER A 279 -6.10 27.04 -4.01
CA SER A 279 -5.73 26.37 -2.76
C SER A 279 -5.77 24.84 -2.78
N PRO A 280 -6.73 24.12 -3.43
CA PRO A 280 -6.69 22.67 -3.42
C PRO A 280 -5.68 22.11 -4.43
N ILE A 281 -4.73 21.33 -3.95
CA ILE A 281 -3.83 20.56 -4.81
C ILE A 281 -4.64 19.42 -5.43
N THR A 282 -4.71 19.40 -6.78
CA THR A 282 -5.46 18.39 -7.53
C THR A 282 -4.61 17.76 -8.62
N ARG A 283 -4.89 16.51 -8.96
CA ARG A 283 -4.30 15.83 -10.13
C ARG A 283 -5.23 14.77 -10.68
N TYR A 284 -5.13 14.54 -12.00
CA TYR A 284 -5.63 13.33 -12.63
C TYR A 284 -4.52 12.28 -12.70
N LEU A 285 -4.88 11.02 -12.54
CA LEU A 285 -3.95 9.92 -12.75
C LEU A 285 -4.67 8.69 -13.31
N VAL A 286 -3.95 7.88 -14.09
CA VAL A 286 -4.30 6.49 -14.37
C VAL A 286 -3.49 5.64 -13.40
N ASP A 287 -4.14 5.06 -12.42
CA ASP A 287 -3.42 4.32 -11.39
C ASP A 287 -3.07 2.87 -11.82
N VAL A 288 -2.28 2.20 -11.01
CA VAL A 288 -1.85 0.80 -11.27
C VAL A 288 -3.02 -0.18 -11.35
N SER A 289 -4.16 0.17 -10.76
CA SER A 289 -5.38 -0.64 -10.79
C SER A 289 -6.20 -0.45 -12.08
N GLY A 290 -5.77 0.41 -12.98
CA GLY A 290 -6.44 0.68 -14.26
C GLY A 290 -7.62 1.64 -14.17
N GLN A 291 -7.83 2.30 -13.04
CA GLN A 291 -8.82 3.35 -12.91
C GLN A 291 -8.20 4.73 -13.22
N VAL A 292 -8.95 5.59 -13.90
CA VAL A 292 -8.62 7.01 -13.96
C VAL A 292 -9.29 7.72 -12.79
N LYS A 293 -8.51 8.53 -12.06
CA LYS A 293 -8.96 9.22 -10.86
C LYS A 293 -8.65 10.71 -10.93
N LEU A 294 -9.59 11.55 -10.51
CA LEU A 294 -9.34 12.92 -10.08
C LEU A 294 -9.23 12.92 -8.57
N VAL A 295 -8.10 13.31 -8.05
CA VAL A 295 -7.85 13.33 -6.61
C VAL A 295 -7.47 14.74 -6.14
N THR A 296 -7.82 15.05 -4.89
CA THR A 296 -7.39 16.27 -4.19
C THR A 296 -6.67 15.92 -2.90
N TRP A 297 -5.67 16.71 -2.57
CA TRP A 297 -4.94 16.57 -1.30
C TRP A 297 -5.67 17.27 -0.18
N SER A 298 -5.82 16.60 0.94
CA SER A 298 -6.35 17.18 2.18
C SER A 298 -5.21 17.46 3.16
N ASP A 299 -4.91 18.72 3.40
CA ASP A 299 -3.87 19.11 4.36
C ASP A 299 -4.23 18.76 5.80
N THR A 300 -5.53 18.67 6.11
CA THR A 300 -6.01 18.32 7.44
C THR A 300 -5.83 16.84 7.75
N SER A 301 -6.28 15.97 6.84
CA SER A 301 -6.21 14.51 7.03
C SER A 301 -4.91 13.88 6.50
N LYS A 302 -4.11 14.63 5.73
CA LYS A 302 -2.86 14.18 5.07
C LYS A 302 -3.07 12.96 4.18
N VAL A 303 -4.18 12.95 3.43
CA VAL A 303 -4.52 11.90 2.47
C VAL A 303 -5.01 12.49 1.15
N TRP A 304 -4.82 11.72 0.06
CA TRP A 304 -5.46 11.97 -1.22
C TRP A 304 -6.89 11.47 -1.19
N THR A 305 -7.84 12.33 -1.48
CA THR A 305 -9.27 12.00 -1.57
C THR A 305 -9.69 11.98 -3.02
N SER A 306 -10.35 10.88 -3.45
CA SER A 306 -10.90 10.79 -4.80
C SER A 306 -12.17 11.62 -4.91
N LEU A 307 -12.16 12.56 -5.86
CA LEU A 307 -13.34 13.36 -6.24
C LEU A 307 -14.14 12.67 -7.34
N TRP A 308 -13.48 11.87 -8.17
CA TRP A 308 -14.07 11.16 -9.28
C TRP A 308 -13.17 9.98 -9.68
N THR A 309 -13.80 8.87 -10.04
CA THR A 309 -13.11 7.64 -10.44
C THR A 309 -13.90 6.96 -11.56
N GLN A 310 -13.19 6.46 -12.58
CA GLN A 310 -13.78 5.63 -13.63
C GLN A 310 -12.82 4.50 -14.07
N PRO A 311 -13.34 3.31 -14.36
CA PRO A 311 -14.69 2.83 -14.04
C PRO A 311 -14.99 2.94 -12.56
N LEU A 312 -16.28 3.05 -12.17
CA LEU A 312 -16.64 3.22 -10.77
C LEU A 312 -16.29 1.99 -9.94
N GLU A 313 -16.57 0.82 -10.45
CA GLU A 313 -16.28 -0.46 -9.82
C GLU A 313 -14.92 -0.99 -10.28
N GLN A 314 -14.11 -1.51 -9.35
CA GLN A 314 -12.78 -2.03 -9.68
C GLN A 314 -12.86 -3.23 -10.63
N CYS A 315 -13.87 -4.07 -10.48
CA CYS A 315 -14.08 -5.20 -11.37
C CYS A 315 -14.54 -4.83 -12.79
N GLU A 316 -14.85 -3.56 -13.07
CA GLU A 316 -15.10 -3.10 -14.44
C GLU A 316 -13.80 -2.84 -15.23
N VAL A 317 -12.67 -2.79 -14.56
CA VAL A 317 -11.35 -2.71 -15.21
C VAL A 317 -11.03 -4.06 -15.85
N TYR A 318 -10.77 -4.04 -17.16
CA TYR A 318 -10.46 -5.25 -17.92
C TYR A 318 -9.18 -5.92 -17.41
N ALA A 319 -9.21 -7.24 -17.27
CA ALA A 319 -8.10 -8.09 -16.86
C ALA A 319 -7.43 -7.68 -15.53
N TYR A 320 -8.16 -7.01 -14.63
CA TYR A 320 -7.62 -6.53 -13.35
C TYR A 320 -7.01 -7.66 -12.50
N CYS A 321 -7.61 -8.85 -12.52
CA CYS A 321 -7.12 -10.01 -11.77
C CYS A 321 -6.19 -10.92 -12.60
N GLY A 322 -5.79 -10.51 -13.80
CA GLY A 322 -4.90 -11.28 -14.66
C GLY A 322 -5.47 -12.62 -15.16
N PRO A 323 -4.62 -13.47 -15.78
CA PRO A 323 -5.02 -14.77 -16.28
C PRO A 323 -5.56 -15.69 -15.18
N PHE A 324 -6.66 -16.39 -15.43
CA PHE A 324 -7.33 -17.31 -14.50
C PHE A 324 -7.72 -16.70 -13.14
N GLY A 325 -7.57 -15.39 -12.98
CA GLY A 325 -8.07 -14.65 -11.85
C GLY A 325 -9.55 -14.33 -12.00
N SER A 326 -10.29 -14.35 -10.89
CA SER A 326 -11.70 -13.94 -10.82
C SER A 326 -11.84 -12.67 -9.98
N CYS A 327 -12.51 -11.66 -10.54
CA CYS A 327 -12.83 -10.43 -9.82
C CYS A 327 -14.19 -10.55 -9.14
N ASN A 328 -14.26 -10.20 -7.84
CA ASN A 328 -15.48 -10.14 -7.06
C ASN A 328 -15.60 -8.79 -6.37
N GLN A 329 -16.53 -7.96 -6.82
CA GLN A 329 -16.75 -6.61 -6.30
C GLN A 329 -17.24 -6.60 -4.84
N ASP A 330 -17.97 -7.64 -4.42
CA ASP A 330 -18.55 -7.76 -3.08
C ASP A 330 -17.56 -8.34 -2.05
N SER A 331 -16.34 -8.70 -2.48
CA SER A 331 -15.33 -9.29 -1.59
C SER A 331 -14.65 -8.22 -0.74
N PRO A 332 -14.78 -8.22 0.60
CA PRO A 332 -14.18 -7.21 1.46
C PRO A 332 -12.65 -7.31 1.43
N GLY A 333 -11.99 -6.25 0.98
CA GLY A 333 -10.53 -6.07 1.06
C GLY A 333 -9.72 -6.56 -0.13
N TYR A 334 -10.14 -7.62 -0.81
CA TYR A 334 -9.46 -8.17 -1.99
C TYR A 334 -10.48 -8.52 -3.07
N TYR A 335 -10.47 -7.77 -4.17
CA TYR A 335 -11.36 -8.04 -5.31
C TYR A 335 -10.95 -9.28 -6.09
N CYS A 336 -9.65 -9.65 -6.10
CA CYS A 336 -9.12 -10.75 -6.88
C CYS A 336 -8.99 -12.03 -6.08
N ASN A 337 -9.40 -13.14 -6.69
CA ASN A 337 -9.27 -14.48 -6.15
C ASN A 337 -8.80 -15.45 -7.25
N CYS A 338 -7.94 -16.40 -6.88
CA CYS A 338 -7.66 -17.53 -7.75
C CYS A 338 -8.76 -18.57 -7.66
N LEU A 339 -9.13 -19.13 -8.81
CA LEU A 339 -10.10 -20.23 -8.89
C LEU A 339 -9.59 -21.49 -8.17
N THR A 340 -10.49 -22.39 -7.79
CA THR A 340 -10.12 -23.72 -7.25
C THR A 340 -9.17 -24.43 -8.21
N GLY A 341 -8.09 -25.01 -7.70
CA GLY A 341 -7.05 -25.65 -8.52
C GLY A 341 -6.02 -24.67 -9.10
N PHE A 342 -6.10 -23.39 -8.72
CA PHE A 342 -5.14 -22.36 -9.10
C PHE A 342 -4.56 -21.67 -7.85
N GLU A 343 -3.42 -21.02 -8.02
CA GLU A 343 -2.75 -20.21 -7.01
C GLU A 343 -2.14 -18.96 -7.67
N PRO A 344 -1.85 -17.89 -6.92
CA PRO A 344 -1.17 -16.73 -7.46
C PRO A 344 0.11 -17.11 -8.18
N GLN A 345 0.39 -16.51 -9.34
CA GLN A 345 1.65 -16.67 -10.05
C GLN A 345 2.82 -16.18 -9.19
N SER A 346 2.60 -15.10 -8.42
CA SER A 346 3.57 -14.51 -7.49
C SER A 346 2.82 -14.04 -6.24
N ASN A 347 3.08 -14.69 -5.10
CA ASN A 347 2.49 -14.29 -3.82
C ASN A 347 2.99 -12.90 -3.39
N SER A 348 4.24 -12.56 -3.63
CA SER A 348 4.81 -11.25 -3.28
C SER A 348 4.19 -10.10 -4.06
N GLU A 349 3.83 -10.31 -5.34
CA GLU A 349 3.10 -9.31 -6.13
C GLU A 349 1.66 -9.16 -5.62
N TRP A 350 0.99 -10.24 -5.26
CA TRP A 350 -0.36 -10.19 -4.71
C TRP A 350 -0.43 -9.48 -3.35
N GLU A 351 0.60 -9.59 -2.51
CA GLU A 351 0.70 -8.86 -1.24
C GLU A 351 0.72 -7.33 -1.43
N ILE A 352 1.37 -6.85 -2.49
CA ILE A 352 1.37 -5.43 -2.87
C ILE A 352 0.20 -5.05 -3.79
N LYS A 353 -0.78 -5.94 -3.97
CA LYS A 353 -1.97 -5.77 -4.82
C LYS A 353 -1.68 -5.63 -6.32
N ASP A 354 -0.58 -6.17 -6.78
CA ASP A 354 -0.31 -6.38 -8.20
C ASP A 354 -0.83 -7.75 -8.62
N PHE A 355 -2.01 -7.77 -9.24
CA PHE A 355 -2.68 -8.98 -9.69
C PHE A 355 -2.44 -9.27 -11.17
N SER A 356 -1.63 -8.47 -11.86
CA SER A 356 -1.43 -8.52 -13.32
C SER A 356 -0.90 -9.88 -13.80
N GLY A 357 -0.09 -10.56 -12.99
CA GLY A 357 0.38 -11.92 -13.26
C GLY A 357 -0.71 -12.99 -13.19
N GLY A 358 -1.80 -12.71 -12.48
CA GLY A 358 -2.93 -13.62 -12.32
C GLY A 358 -2.61 -14.88 -11.54
N CYS A 359 -3.24 -15.98 -11.97
CA CYS A 359 -3.15 -17.27 -11.32
C CYS A 359 -2.60 -18.34 -12.27
N VAL A 360 -1.89 -19.30 -11.70
CA VAL A 360 -1.36 -20.48 -12.39
C VAL A 360 -1.98 -21.74 -11.82
N ARG A 361 -2.00 -22.82 -12.62
CA ARG A 361 -2.52 -24.11 -12.19
C ARG A 361 -1.62 -24.73 -11.13
N LYS A 362 -2.21 -25.34 -10.10
CA LYS A 362 -1.49 -26.14 -9.10
C LYS A 362 -1.03 -27.47 -9.65
N ALA A 363 -1.81 -28.03 -10.59
CA ALA A 363 -1.49 -29.27 -11.29
C ALA A 363 -1.73 -29.08 -12.79
N ASP A 364 -0.79 -29.54 -13.60
CA ASP A 364 -0.91 -29.49 -15.06
C ASP A 364 -2.02 -30.38 -15.56
N LEU A 365 -2.64 -29.98 -16.67
CA LEU A 365 -3.58 -30.80 -17.40
C LEU A 365 -2.83 -31.92 -18.12
N HIS A 366 -3.54 -33.01 -18.45
CA HIS A 366 -2.96 -34.08 -19.26
C HIS A 366 -2.75 -33.63 -20.70
N ASP A 367 -1.56 -33.90 -21.23
CA ASP A 367 -1.17 -33.47 -22.58
C ASP A 367 -1.77 -34.32 -23.69
N GLU A 368 -2.28 -35.56 -23.37
CA GLU A 368 -2.83 -36.49 -24.36
C GLU A 368 -4.34 -36.28 -24.54
N CYS A 369 -4.78 -36.05 -25.79
CA CYS A 369 -6.18 -35.97 -26.19
C CYS A 369 -6.44 -36.80 -27.47
N PRO A 370 -7.54 -37.61 -27.53
CA PRO A 370 -8.49 -37.86 -26.45
C PRO A 370 -7.92 -38.75 -25.35
N ASN A 371 -8.12 -38.36 -24.11
CA ASN A 371 -7.63 -39.09 -22.96
C ASN A 371 -8.51 -40.32 -22.70
N ASN A 372 -8.00 -41.51 -22.97
CA ASN A 372 -8.73 -42.78 -22.86
C ASN A 372 -8.66 -43.43 -21.46
N ASP A 373 -7.94 -42.85 -20.52
CA ASP A 373 -7.70 -43.41 -19.20
C ASP A 373 -8.68 -42.92 -18.12
N GLU A 374 -8.82 -43.69 -17.03
CA GLU A 374 -9.60 -43.35 -15.81
C GLU A 374 -9.08 -42.10 -15.05
N LYS A 375 -7.95 -41.55 -15.44
CA LYS A 375 -7.34 -40.35 -14.89
C LYS A 375 -7.71 -39.07 -15.64
N LYS A 376 -8.88 -39.01 -16.25
CA LYS A 376 -9.35 -37.86 -17.04
C LYS A 376 -9.39 -36.59 -16.22
N ASP A 377 -9.02 -35.45 -16.85
CA ASP A 377 -9.34 -34.12 -16.34
C ASP A 377 -10.86 -34.03 -16.14
N LYS A 378 -11.25 -33.20 -15.19
CA LYS A 378 -12.65 -32.95 -14.84
C LYS A 378 -12.93 -31.47 -14.82
N PHE A 379 -14.21 -31.12 -14.82
CA PHE A 379 -14.61 -29.71 -14.77
C PHE A 379 -15.14 -29.34 -13.39
N TRP A 380 -14.74 -28.17 -12.93
CA TRP A 380 -15.30 -27.52 -11.75
C TRP A 380 -16.24 -26.39 -12.20
N ALA A 381 -17.48 -26.40 -11.69
CA ALA A 381 -18.49 -25.41 -12.04
C ALA A 381 -18.40 -24.15 -11.16
N TYR A 382 -18.40 -22.99 -11.80
CA TYR A 382 -18.56 -21.70 -11.16
C TYR A 382 -19.84 -21.05 -11.68
N THR A 383 -20.78 -20.81 -10.78
CA THR A 383 -22.08 -20.21 -11.09
C THR A 383 -22.05 -18.70 -10.94
N ASN A 384 -22.99 -18.04 -11.60
CA ASN A 384 -23.19 -16.60 -11.54
C ASN A 384 -21.96 -15.77 -11.92
N MET A 385 -21.33 -16.17 -13.03
CA MET A 385 -20.13 -15.53 -13.56
C MET A 385 -20.46 -14.69 -14.80
N ARG A 386 -19.87 -13.50 -14.91
CA ARG A 386 -19.71 -12.86 -16.22
C ARG A 386 -18.57 -13.56 -16.93
N LEU A 387 -18.87 -14.12 -18.09
CA LEU A 387 -17.92 -14.94 -18.85
C LEU A 387 -16.82 -14.08 -19.46
N PRO A 388 -15.61 -14.65 -19.62
CA PRO A 388 -14.54 -14.02 -20.38
C PRO A 388 -14.95 -13.81 -21.83
N GLU A 389 -14.33 -12.83 -22.48
CA GLU A 389 -14.45 -12.65 -23.92
C GLU A 389 -13.63 -13.71 -24.70
N ASP A 390 -13.65 -13.65 -26.05
CA ASP A 390 -12.87 -14.50 -26.95
C ASP A 390 -13.18 -16.00 -26.86
N SER A 391 -14.44 -16.37 -26.60
CA SER A 391 -14.92 -17.75 -26.70
C SER A 391 -15.10 -18.18 -28.15
N GLN A 392 -14.97 -19.48 -28.40
CA GLN A 392 -15.48 -20.12 -29.61
C GLN A 392 -16.87 -20.71 -29.31
N SER A 393 -17.86 -20.33 -30.10
CA SER A 393 -19.24 -20.75 -29.92
C SER A 393 -19.62 -21.84 -30.94
N PHE A 394 -20.38 -22.82 -30.47
CA PHE A 394 -20.94 -23.95 -31.24
C PHE A 394 -22.40 -24.13 -30.86
N GLU A 395 -23.25 -24.48 -31.81
CA GLU A 395 -24.61 -24.94 -31.53
C GLU A 395 -24.57 -26.43 -31.19
N LEU A 396 -24.90 -26.80 -29.98
CA LEU A 396 -24.92 -28.20 -29.50
C LEU A 396 -26.22 -28.47 -28.73
N ALA A 397 -26.71 -29.71 -28.83
CA ALA A 397 -28.01 -30.07 -28.25
C ALA A 397 -27.97 -30.23 -26.72
N SER A 398 -26.80 -30.49 -26.14
CA SER A 398 -26.69 -30.75 -24.70
C SER A 398 -25.39 -30.27 -24.08
N ILE A 399 -25.42 -30.03 -22.77
CA ILE A 399 -24.23 -29.70 -21.97
C ILE A 399 -23.19 -30.84 -22.02
N SER A 400 -23.62 -32.09 -22.11
CA SER A 400 -22.72 -33.24 -22.18
C SER A 400 -21.93 -33.29 -23.51
N GLU A 401 -22.54 -32.85 -24.61
CA GLU A 401 -21.83 -32.67 -25.89
C GLU A 401 -20.82 -31.52 -25.83
N CYS A 402 -21.17 -30.43 -25.15
CA CYS A 402 -20.27 -29.31 -24.93
C CYS A 402 -19.05 -29.73 -24.08
N GLU A 403 -19.26 -30.46 -22.99
CA GLU A 403 -18.22 -31.05 -22.17
C GLU A 403 -17.29 -31.97 -22.97
N ALA A 404 -17.88 -32.89 -23.75
CA ALA A 404 -17.13 -33.83 -24.60
C ALA A 404 -16.29 -33.06 -25.67
N THR A 405 -16.86 -32.02 -26.28
CA THR A 405 -16.16 -31.17 -27.24
C THR A 405 -14.93 -30.52 -26.62
N CYS A 406 -15.05 -30.02 -25.38
CA CYS A 406 -13.92 -29.44 -24.67
C CYS A 406 -12.90 -30.50 -24.21
N LEU A 407 -13.33 -31.67 -23.72
CA LEU A 407 -12.43 -32.74 -23.31
C LEU A 407 -11.58 -33.30 -24.46
N ASN A 408 -12.18 -33.41 -25.64
CA ASN A 408 -11.51 -33.92 -26.85
C ASN A 408 -10.52 -32.91 -27.47
N ASN A 409 -10.49 -31.70 -26.94
CA ASN A 409 -9.58 -30.64 -27.38
C ASN A 409 -8.60 -30.26 -26.23
N CYS A 410 -7.32 -30.67 -26.35
CA CYS A 410 -6.28 -30.37 -25.34
C CYS A 410 -6.10 -28.90 -25.05
N SER A 411 -6.32 -28.03 -26.03
CA SER A 411 -6.23 -26.61 -25.82
C SER A 411 -7.43 -25.97 -25.11
N CYS A 412 -8.54 -26.74 -24.93
CA CYS A 412 -9.72 -26.24 -24.23
C CYS A 412 -9.50 -26.25 -22.72
N VAL A 413 -9.63 -25.10 -22.11
CA VAL A 413 -9.42 -24.91 -20.66
C VAL A 413 -10.71 -24.66 -19.88
N ALA A 414 -11.79 -24.28 -20.58
CA ALA A 414 -13.09 -24.03 -19.98
C ALA A 414 -14.21 -24.12 -21.02
N TYR A 415 -15.43 -24.36 -20.56
CA TYR A 415 -16.63 -24.24 -21.38
C TYR A 415 -17.79 -23.65 -20.58
N SER A 416 -18.78 -23.12 -21.28
CA SER A 416 -20.08 -22.70 -20.76
C SER A 416 -21.17 -23.16 -21.72
N TYR A 417 -22.31 -23.53 -21.20
CA TYR A 417 -23.45 -23.95 -22.00
C TYR A 417 -24.71 -23.22 -21.56
N SER A 418 -25.41 -22.58 -22.51
CA SER A 418 -26.69 -21.90 -22.27
C SER A 418 -27.45 -21.76 -23.59
N ASN A 419 -28.77 -21.99 -23.59
CA ASN A 419 -29.64 -21.83 -24.75
C ASN A 419 -29.16 -22.53 -26.02
N ASN A 420 -28.73 -23.79 -25.91
CA ASN A 420 -28.16 -24.60 -27.00
C ASN A 420 -26.85 -24.07 -27.60
N GLU A 421 -26.25 -23.05 -26.97
CA GLU A 421 -24.95 -22.51 -27.33
C GLU A 421 -23.88 -23.04 -26.37
N CYS A 422 -22.85 -23.66 -26.92
CA CYS A 422 -21.64 -24.09 -26.23
C CYS A 422 -20.53 -23.09 -26.52
N SER A 423 -20.07 -22.36 -25.52
CA SER A 423 -18.92 -21.50 -25.62
C SER A 423 -17.70 -22.17 -24.98
N THR A 424 -16.56 -22.19 -25.70
CA THR A 424 -15.32 -22.79 -25.22
C THR A 424 -14.19 -21.80 -25.25
N TRP A 425 -13.29 -21.89 -24.27
CA TRP A 425 -12.08 -21.05 -24.19
C TRP A 425 -10.85 -21.91 -24.38
N ARG A 426 -9.95 -21.39 -25.19
CA ARG A 426 -8.63 -21.97 -25.42
C ARG A 426 -7.59 -21.04 -24.82
N ARG A 427 -6.55 -21.57 -24.19
CA ARG A 427 -5.50 -20.79 -23.52
C ARG A 427 -6.01 -20.04 -22.27
N ASN A 428 -5.19 -19.12 -21.79
CA ASN A 428 -5.47 -18.30 -20.62
C ASN A 428 -6.58 -17.30 -20.94
N PHE A 429 -7.70 -17.37 -20.26
CA PHE A 429 -8.74 -16.36 -20.36
C PHE A 429 -8.52 -15.25 -19.34
N LEU A 430 -9.01 -14.07 -19.66
CA LEU A 430 -8.94 -12.86 -18.85
C LEU A 430 -10.35 -12.37 -18.50
N ASP A 431 -10.44 -11.50 -17.51
CA ASP A 431 -11.67 -10.76 -17.18
C ASP A 431 -12.85 -11.61 -16.75
N LEU A 432 -12.60 -12.69 -16.03
CA LEU A 432 -13.65 -13.46 -15.37
C LEU A 432 -14.13 -12.69 -14.12
N ARG A 433 -15.46 -12.52 -13.97
CA ARG A 433 -16.04 -11.77 -12.85
C ARG A 433 -17.13 -12.56 -12.16
N GLN A 434 -17.08 -12.58 -10.83
CA GLN A 434 -18.18 -13.05 -10.01
C GLN A 434 -19.22 -11.93 -9.92
N LEU A 435 -20.46 -12.24 -10.31
CA LEU A 435 -21.57 -11.30 -10.20
C LEU A 435 -22.31 -11.49 -8.86
N SER A 436 -23.02 -10.46 -8.40
CA SER A 436 -23.89 -10.56 -7.23
C SER A 436 -25.04 -11.55 -7.48
N GLY A 437 -25.59 -12.15 -6.41
CA GLY A 437 -26.57 -13.24 -6.51
C GLY A 437 -27.83 -12.91 -7.32
N ASP A 438 -28.18 -11.64 -7.41
CA ASP A 438 -29.40 -11.13 -8.09
C ASP A 438 -29.16 -10.72 -9.56
N ASP A 439 -27.93 -10.80 -10.07
CA ASP A 439 -27.61 -10.40 -11.43
C ASP A 439 -28.01 -11.48 -12.44
N VAL A 440 -29.06 -11.21 -13.21
CA VAL A 440 -29.62 -12.12 -14.24
C VAL A 440 -28.66 -12.41 -15.41
N ARG A 441 -27.57 -11.67 -15.52
CA ARG A 441 -26.54 -11.88 -16.57
C ARG A 441 -25.57 -13.01 -16.24
N GLY A 442 -25.63 -13.51 -15.00
CA GLY A 442 -24.75 -14.54 -14.50
C GLY A 442 -24.93 -15.88 -15.27
N ARG A 443 -23.82 -16.45 -15.72
CA ARG A 443 -23.76 -17.76 -16.37
C ARG A 443 -22.87 -18.71 -15.58
N THR A 444 -22.99 -20.01 -15.86
CA THR A 444 -22.09 -21.02 -15.31
C THR A 444 -20.93 -21.26 -16.26
N ILE A 445 -19.70 -21.18 -15.77
CA ILE A 445 -18.49 -21.59 -16.48
C ILE A 445 -17.91 -22.85 -15.81
N TYR A 446 -17.49 -23.80 -16.62
CA TYR A 446 -16.91 -25.07 -16.22
C TYR A 446 -15.41 -25.03 -16.54
N ILE A 447 -14.57 -25.02 -15.52
CA ILE A 447 -13.11 -24.90 -15.63
C ILE A 447 -12.48 -26.29 -15.58
N ARG A 448 -11.68 -26.62 -16.60
CA ARG A 448 -10.97 -27.90 -16.69
C ARG A 448 -9.84 -27.96 -15.66
N LEU A 449 -9.83 -28.99 -14.82
CA LEU A 449 -8.83 -29.22 -13.78
C LEU A 449 -8.33 -30.68 -13.85
N ALA A 450 -7.08 -30.87 -13.44
CA ALA A 450 -6.52 -32.20 -13.28
C ALA A 450 -7.34 -33.04 -12.26
N SER A 451 -7.52 -34.32 -12.49
CA SER A 451 -8.30 -35.20 -11.60
C SER A 451 -7.73 -35.25 -10.17
N SER A 452 -6.46 -34.92 -9.97
CA SER A 452 -5.82 -34.80 -8.65
C SER A 452 -6.48 -33.75 -7.76
N GLU A 453 -6.99 -32.66 -8.34
CA GLU A 453 -7.64 -31.57 -7.62
C GLU A 453 -8.97 -31.97 -6.97
N PHE A 454 -9.61 -33.01 -7.47
CA PHE A 454 -10.88 -33.53 -6.96
C PHE A 454 -10.73 -34.58 -5.83
N LYS A 455 -9.49 -35.06 -5.55
CA LYS A 455 -9.22 -36.15 -4.58
C LYS A 455 -9.07 -35.70 -3.12
N THR A 456 -9.15 -34.43 -2.80
CA THR A 456 -8.57 -33.89 -1.54
C THR A 456 -9.48 -33.84 -0.32
N SER A 457 -10.78 -34.11 -0.42
CA SER A 457 -11.67 -33.93 0.74
C SER A 457 -11.62 -35.06 1.80
N LYS A 458 -11.47 -36.32 1.40
CA LYS A 458 -11.48 -37.44 2.36
C LYS A 458 -10.14 -37.62 3.08
N SER A 459 -9.01 -37.47 2.37
CA SER A 459 -7.67 -37.69 2.95
C SER A 459 -7.26 -36.61 3.97
N LYS A 460 -7.60 -35.34 3.73
CA LYS A 460 -7.31 -34.27 4.69
C LYS A 460 -8.12 -34.42 5.98
N LYS A 461 -9.42 -34.77 5.90
CA LYS A 461 -10.24 -34.99 7.10
C LYS A 461 -9.73 -36.17 7.94
N ILE A 462 -9.31 -37.26 7.31
CA ILE A 462 -8.72 -38.41 8.02
C ILE A 462 -7.39 -38.05 8.66
N LYS A 463 -6.49 -37.31 7.97
CA LYS A 463 -5.22 -36.84 8.55
C LYS A 463 -5.45 -35.91 9.73
N ILE A 464 -6.40 -34.97 9.65
CA ILE A 464 -6.73 -34.05 10.76
C ILE A 464 -7.31 -34.82 11.97
N ILE A 465 -8.19 -35.83 11.72
CA ILE A 465 -8.74 -36.67 12.78
C ILE A 465 -7.63 -37.50 13.42
N VAL A 466 -6.74 -38.10 12.64
CA VAL A 466 -5.61 -38.91 13.15
C VAL A 466 -4.67 -38.01 13.98
N ILE A 467 -4.31 -36.82 13.50
CA ILE A 467 -3.48 -35.87 14.25
C ILE A 467 -4.19 -35.41 15.55
N GLY A 468 -5.50 -35.16 15.48
CA GLY A 468 -6.30 -34.82 16.66
C GLY A 468 -6.34 -35.93 17.71
N VAL A 469 -6.56 -37.17 17.29
CA VAL A 469 -6.60 -38.34 18.21
C VAL A 469 -5.20 -38.61 18.80
N THR A 470 -4.14 -38.55 17.98
CA THR A 470 -2.77 -38.74 18.51
C THR A 470 -2.33 -37.64 19.45
N SER A 471 -2.70 -36.38 19.20
CA SER A 471 -2.37 -35.28 20.12
C SER A 471 -3.09 -35.40 21.47
N VAL A 472 -4.38 -35.81 21.46
CA VAL A 472 -5.11 -36.08 22.71
C VAL A 472 -4.51 -37.26 23.48
N ALA A 473 -4.13 -38.34 22.81
CA ALA A 473 -3.47 -39.49 23.44
C ALA A 473 -2.13 -39.11 24.08
N ILE A 474 -1.32 -38.27 23.41
CA ILE A 474 -0.06 -37.75 23.95
C ILE A 474 -0.30 -36.86 25.17
N LEU A 475 -1.31 -35.99 25.14
CA LEU A 475 -1.65 -35.13 26.29
C LEU A 475 -2.13 -35.93 27.50
N VAL A 476 -2.95 -36.99 27.28
CA VAL A 476 -3.38 -37.90 28.35
C VAL A 476 -2.19 -38.65 28.91
N PHE A 477 -1.28 -39.16 28.08
CA PHE A 477 -0.07 -39.85 28.54
C PHE A 477 0.85 -38.90 29.31
N LEU A 478 1.08 -37.68 28.84
CA LEU A 478 1.86 -36.67 29.56
C LEU A 478 1.18 -36.27 30.89
N GLY A 479 -0.14 -36.18 30.93
CA GLY A 479 -0.92 -35.93 32.14
C GLY A 479 -0.75 -37.05 33.17
N LEU A 480 -0.79 -38.32 32.75
CA LEU A 480 -0.54 -39.46 33.62
C LEU A 480 0.90 -39.50 34.12
N VAL A 481 1.89 -39.21 33.28
CA VAL A 481 3.29 -39.11 33.68
C VAL A 481 3.49 -37.96 34.68
N LEU A 482 2.88 -36.80 34.41
CA LEU A 482 2.93 -35.65 35.32
C LEU A 482 2.28 -35.94 36.65
N MET A 483 1.10 -36.62 36.68
CA MET A 483 0.45 -37.08 37.90
C MET A 483 1.35 -38.03 38.71
N THR A 484 2.03 -38.97 38.04
CA THR A 484 2.96 -39.88 38.74
C THR A 484 4.18 -39.14 39.28
N LEU A 485 4.69 -38.16 38.56
CA LEU A 485 5.80 -37.31 39.00
C LEU A 485 5.38 -36.41 40.18
N ILE A 486 4.19 -35.80 40.13
CA ILE A 486 3.67 -34.97 41.21
C ILE A 486 3.45 -35.82 42.48
N ARG A 487 2.89 -37.04 42.36
CA ARG A 487 2.75 -37.97 43.49
C ARG A 487 4.07 -38.41 44.08
N LYS A 488 5.12 -38.53 43.26
CA LYS A 488 6.49 -38.83 43.69
C LYS A 488 7.20 -37.63 44.31
N GLN A 489 6.82 -36.41 43.93
CA GLN A 489 7.41 -35.15 44.44
C GLN A 489 6.74 -34.62 45.73
N GLN A 490 5.51 -35.04 46.06
CA GLN A 490 4.87 -34.71 47.34
C GLN A 490 5.55 -35.34 48.55
N SER A 491 6.54 -36.21 48.35
CA SER A 491 7.32 -36.85 49.41
C SER A 491 8.60 -36.11 49.80
N ASN A 492 9.05 -35.07 49.06
CA ASN A 492 10.28 -34.40 49.40
C ASN A 492 10.27 -32.89 49.07
N HIS A 493 10.33 -32.10 50.12
CA HIS A 493 11.00 -30.80 50.24
C HIS A 493 10.40 -29.50 49.71
N CYS A 494 10.01 -28.71 50.64
CA CYS A 494 10.24 -27.28 50.78
C CYS A 494 11.67 -26.89 50.31
N GLY A 495 11.81 -26.07 49.28
CA GLY A 495 13.10 -25.59 48.72
C GLY A 495 12.93 -24.30 47.91
N LEU A 496 13.42 -23.26 48.51
CA LEU A 496 13.54 -21.87 48.06
C LEU A 496 14.09 -21.74 46.61
N SER A 497 13.33 -21.20 45.66
CA SER A 497 13.85 -20.87 44.35
C SER A 497 14.34 -19.43 44.25
N LYS A 498 15.61 -19.28 43.93
CA LYS A 498 16.31 -18.04 43.56
C LYS A 498 15.66 -17.42 42.33
N ALA A 499 15.20 -16.19 42.44
CA ALA A 499 14.69 -15.41 41.32
C ALA A 499 15.84 -14.99 40.38
N MET A 500 15.67 -15.22 39.08
CA MET A 500 16.53 -14.67 38.02
C MET A 500 16.34 -13.15 37.91
N GLU A 501 17.42 -12.43 37.93
CA GLU A 501 17.51 -10.97 37.82
C GLU A 501 17.15 -10.53 36.39
N GLY A 502 16.00 -9.83 36.26
CA GLY A 502 15.66 -9.16 34.98
C GLY A 502 14.19 -9.16 34.53
N SER A 503 13.31 -9.98 35.07
CA SER A 503 11.90 -9.99 34.66
C SER A 503 10.97 -9.19 35.59
N LEU A 504 9.95 -8.53 34.99
CA LEU A 504 8.89 -7.86 35.78
C LEU A 504 8.12 -8.87 36.65
N VAL A 505 8.00 -8.58 37.96
CA VAL A 505 7.34 -9.45 38.91
C VAL A 505 5.87 -9.03 39.10
N ALA A 506 4.96 -9.99 38.99
CA ALA A 506 3.57 -9.76 39.34
C ALA A 506 3.38 -9.94 40.86
N PHE A 507 3.01 -8.88 41.57
CA PHE A 507 2.78 -8.88 43.02
C PHE A 507 1.30 -9.05 43.33
N SER A 508 0.99 -9.73 44.46
CA SER A 508 -0.36 -9.73 45.00
C SER A 508 -0.67 -8.42 45.74
N PHE A 509 -1.93 -8.02 45.77
CA PHE A 509 -2.37 -6.84 46.56
C PHE A 509 -2.03 -6.95 48.02
N LYS A 510 -2.14 -8.18 48.58
CA LYS A 510 -1.84 -8.48 49.97
C LYS A 510 -0.37 -8.22 50.31
N ASP A 511 0.54 -8.62 49.41
CA ASP A 511 1.99 -8.42 49.61
C ASP A 511 2.36 -6.93 49.54
N LEU A 512 1.77 -6.18 48.60
CA LEU A 512 1.98 -4.74 48.52
C LEU A 512 1.41 -3.98 49.73
N LYS A 513 0.26 -4.40 50.22
CA LYS A 513 -0.33 -3.83 51.43
C LYS A 513 0.54 -4.09 52.66
N TYR A 514 1.17 -5.26 52.72
CA TYR A 514 2.12 -5.60 53.77
C TYR A 514 3.43 -4.80 53.64
N ALA A 515 4.03 -4.79 52.47
CA ALA A 515 5.28 -4.08 52.17
C ALA A 515 5.18 -2.57 52.43
N THR A 516 4.01 -1.95 52.19
CA THR A 516 3.76 -0.52 52.42
C THR A 516 3.19 -0.21 53.83
N LYS A 517 3.16 -1.18 54.74
CA LYS A 517 2.53 -1.03 56.08
C LYS A 517 1.13 -0.44 55.97
N LYS A 518 0.27 -1.04 55.14
CA LYS A 518 -1.09 -0.57 54.82
C LYS A 518 -1.12 0.84 54.19
N PHE A 519 -0.14 1.17 53.36
CA PHE A 519 0.00 2.48 52.67
C PHE A 519 0.12 3.66 53.66
N SER A 520 0.92 3.47 54.72
CA SER A 520 1.03 4.44 55.82
C SER A 520 1.99 5.61 55.50
N GLU A 521 3.06 5.37 54.75
CA GLU A 521 4.09 6.40 54.44
C GLU A 521 3.93 6.92 53.02
N LYS A 522 3.26 8.04 52.85
CA LYS A 522 3.00 8.67 51.54
C LYS A 522 4.20 9.51 51.14
N LEU A 523 4.79 9.22 49.96
CA LEU A 523 5.91 9.96 49.37
C LEU A 523 5.47 11.12 48.48
N GLY A 524 4.28 11.03 47.88
CA GLY A 524 3.75 12.07 47.01
C GLY A 524 2.39 11.70 46.43
N GLY A 525 1.74 12.63 45.75
CA GLY A 525 0.46 12.40 45.08
C GLY A 525 0.21 13.44 43.99
N GLY A 526 -0.60 13.10 43.00
CA GLY A 526 -0.99 13.95 41.88
C GLY A 526 -2.24 13.42 41.17
N GLY A 527 -2.62 14.02 40.07
CA GLY A 527 -3.84 13.67 39.35
C GLY A 527 -3.96 12.21 38.87
N PHE A 528 -2.88 11.44 38.94
CA PHE A 528 -2.84 10.02 38.52
C PHE A 528 -2.73 9.02 39.68
N GLY A 529 -2.85 9.48 40.95
CA GLY A 529 -2.81 8.63 42.12
C GLY A 529 -1.77 9.02 43.15
N SER A 530 -1.60 8.18 44.18
CA SER A 530 -0.72 8.39 45.35
C SER A 530 0.45 7.40 45.34
N VAL A 531 1.64 7.85 45.76
CA VAL A 531 2.87 7.06 45.83
C VAL A 531 3.24 6.82 47.32
N TYR A 532 3.55 5.57 47.65
CA TYR A 532 3.88 5.15 49.03
C TYR A 532 5.24 4.46 49.05
N LYS A 533 5.95 4.59 50.17
CA LYS A 533 7.16 3.84 50.42
C LYS A 533 6.82 2.41 50.86
N GLY A 534 7.54 1.45 50.31
CA GLY A 534 7.44 0.04 50.67
C GLY A 534 8.80 -0.59 50.86
N ILE A 535 8.83 -1.68 51.65
CA ILE A 535 10.01 -2.52 51.84
C ILE A 535 9.61 -3.94 51.47
N LEU A 536 10.25 -4.48 50.43
CA LEU A 536 10.00 -5.86 50.00
C LEU A 536 10.69 -6.88 50.92
N PRO A 537 10.33 -8.17 50.84
CA PRO A 537 10.93 -9.22 51.69
C PRO A 537 12.45 -9.37 51.50
N ASP A 538 13.00 -8.97 50.37
CA ASP A 538 14.42 -8.92 50.08
C ASP A 538 15.12 -7.66 50.65
N SER A 539 14.45 -6.93 51.53
CA SER A 539 14.89 -5.66 52.13
C SER A 539 15.08 -4.50 51.13
N SER A 540 14.69 -4.65 49.88
CA SER A 540 14.74 -3.56 48.90
C SER A 540 13.66 -2.52 49.19
N VAL A 541 14.06 -1.23 49.15
CA VAL A 541 13.15 -0.10 49.31
C VAL A 541 12.54 0.25 47.96
N VAL A 542 11.22 0.29 47.89
CA VAL A 542 10.47 0.54 46.65
C VAL A 542 9.45 1.66 46.84
N ALA A 543 9.13 2.34 45.75
CA ALA A 543 7.99 3.25 45.68
C ALA A 543 6.81 2.53 45.01
N VAL A 544 5.67 2.50 45.69
CA VAL A 544 4.44 1.85 45.23
C VAL A 544 3.44 2.95 44.83
N LYS A 545 3.18 3.08 43.53
CA LYS A 545 2.17 4.00 42.99
C LYS A 545 0.80 3.31 43.02
N LYS A 546 -0.14 3.88 43.76
CA LYS A 546 -1.54 3.48 43.78
C LYS A 546 -2.34 4.41 42.89
N LEU A 547 -2.98 3.88 41.84
CA LEU A 547 -3.83 4.66 40.97
C LEU A 547 -5.21 4.87 41.62
N GLU A 548 -5.69 6.11 41.61
CA GLU A 548 -6.97 6.53 42.18
C GLU A 548 -7.74 7.29 41.12
N GLY A 549 -8.85 6.70 40.58
CA GLY A 549 -9.71 7.39 39.59
C GLY A 549 -10.56 6.44 38.75
N ILE A 550 -11.81 6.85 38.48
CA ILE A 550 -12.89 6.02 37.90
C ILE A 550 -12.74 5.87 36.37
N CYS A 551 -11.83 6.59 35.69
CA CYS A 551 -11.85 6.75 34.23
C CYS A 551 -10.65 6.19 33.46
N GLN A 552 -9.69 5.51 34.07
CA GLN A 552 -8.53 4.97 33.38
C GLN A 552 -8.63 3.46 33.23
N GLY A 553 -9.00 3.01 32.02
CA GLY A 553 -9.26 1.62 31.72
C GLY A 553 -8.01 0.74 31.72
N GLU A 554 -8.20 -0.57 31.82
CA GLU A 554 -7.18 -1.62 31.78
C GLU A 554 -6.17 -1.47 30.63
N LYS A 555 -6.58 -0.92 29.49
CA LYS A 555 -5.72 -0.66 28.33
C LYS A 555 -4.62 0.36 28.63
N GLN A 556 -4.94 1.43 29.38
CA GLN A 556 -3.98 2.47 29.73
C GLN A 556 -2.97 1.97 30.78
N PHE A 557 -3.43 1.19 31.75
CA PHE A 557 -2.57 0.50 32.71
C PHE A 557 -1.58 -0.45 32.02
N ARG A 558 -2.05 -1.30 31.10
CA ARG A 558 -1.20 -2.22 30.34
C ARG A 558 -0.17 -1.48 29.46
N ALA A 559 -0.58 -0.38 28.80
CA ALA A 559 0.32 0.43 28.00
C ALA A 559 1.42 1.07 28.86
N GLU A 560 1.08 1.63 30.03
CA GLU A 560 2.03 2.26 30.95
C GLU A 560 3.02 1.23 31.54
N VAL A 561 2.55 0.04 31.95
CA VAL A 561 3.42 -1.05 32.43
C VAL A 561 4.34 -1.56 31.32
N SER A 562 3.84 -1.72 30.10
CA SER A 562 4.62 -2.17 28.97
C SER A 562 5.72 -1.15 28.61
N THR A 563 5.38 0.14 28.56
CA THR A 563 6.33 1.20 28.23
C THR A 563 7.40 1.35 29.30
N LEU A 564 7.00 1.42 30.58
CA LEU A 564 7.96 1.57 31.69
C LEU A 564 8.79 0.32 31.94
N GLY A 565 8.28 -0.86 31.59
CA GLY A 565 8.98 -2.12 31.73
C GLY A 565 10.14 -2.33 30.76
N THR A 566 10.11 -1.63 29.62
CA THR A 566 11.13 -1.74 28.57
C THR A 566 12.22 -0.67 28.64
N ILE A 567 12.01 0.41 29.40
CA ILE A 567 12.94 1.54 29.48
C ILE A 567 13.98 1.28 30.57
N HIS A 568 15.26 1.25 30.18
CA HIS A 568 16.39 1.17 31.08
C HIS A 568 17.32 2.37 30.84
N HIS A 569 17.36 3.29 31.81
CA HIS A 569 18.25 4.44 31.75
C HIS A 569 18.74 4.80 33.15
N VAL A 570 20.01 5.20 33.29
CA VAL A 570 20.66 5.49 34.58
C VAL A 570 19.95 6.57 35.40
N ASN A 571 19.28 7.50 34.74
CA ASN A 571 18.55 8.61 35.37
C ASN A 571 17.03 8.36 35.48
N LEU A 572 16.54 7.15 35.19
CA LEU A 572 15.14 6.80 35.26
C LEU A 572 14.90 5.71 36.30
N VAL A 573 13.77 5.80 36.97
CA VAL A 573 13.35 4.81 37.94
C VAL A 573 12.92 3.53 37.25
N ARG A 574 13.53 2.41 37.62
CA ARG A 574 13.24 1.10 37.03
C ARG A 574 11.96 0.51 37.57
N LEU A 575 11.05 0.08 36.68
CA LEU A 575 9.87 -0.70 37.07
C LEU A 575 10.29 -2.11 37.48
N ARG A 576 9.94 -2.54 38.69
CA ARG A 576 10.23 -3.90 39.20
C ARG A 576 9.09 -4.86 39.03
N GLY A 577 7.87 -4.36 39.01
CA GLY A 577 6.69 -5.20 38.87
C GLY A 577 5.38 -4.43 38.99
N PHE A 578 4.30 -5.15 38.89
CA PHE A 578 2.93 -4.60 38.94
C PHE A 578 1.97 -5.50 39.67
N CYS A 579 0.81 -4.95 40.06
CA CYS A 579 -0.31 -5.69 40.63
C CYS A 579 -1.59 -5.30 39.86
N SER A 580 -2.25 -6.28 39.27
CA SER A 580 -3.53 -6.12 38.56
C SER A 580 -4.72 -6.72 39.34
N GLN A 581 -4.52 -7.08 40.63
CA GLN A 581 -5.60 -7.57 41.48
C GLN A 581 -6.38 -6.41 42.06
N GLY A 582 -7.68 -6.37 41.84
CA GLY A 582 -8.60 -5.44 42.45
C GLY A 582 -9.90 -6.14 42.82
N ASN A 583 -10.43 -5.82 43.99
CA ASN A 583 -11.84 -6.04 44.34
C ASN A 583 -12.67 -4.92 43.74
#